data_1d773fa21f975bec74d631f25e03dd2c
#
_entry.id   1d773fa21f975bec74d631f25e03dd2c
#
_cell.length_a   1.000
_cell.length_b   1.000
_cell.length_c   1.000
_cell.angle_alpha   90.00
_cell.angle_beta   90.00
_cell.angle_gamma   90.00
#
_symmetry.space_group_name_H-M   'P 1'
#
loop_
_entity.id
_entity.type
_entity.pdbx_description
1 polymer ?
#
loop_
_entity_poly.entity_id
_entity_poly.type
_entity_poly.pdbx_seq_one_letter_code
_entity_poly.pdbx_strand_id
1 'polypeptide(L)'
;MSYKLVIAEKPSVAQSIAKVIGADKREDGYLEGNGYIVSWCVGHLVELASPEFYDEKYEKWRYEDLPILPSEWNYQIAEATRKQFGILKKLMEREDVTGLVEATDAGREGELIFRLVYDQAKCKKPFERLWISSMEDQAISDGFFHLKNGREYDDLYRAALCRERADWIVGMNATRLFLTDTNRRRTAVKPMTVFLFRQVFKKSLSCEYNRSGRKVISYIGCNFFMNSIDKKTW
;
A
#
# COMPACT_ATOMS: atom_id res chain seq x y z
N MET A 1 25.86 -4.78 20.14
CA MET A 1 26.00 -4.55 18.68
C MET A 1 24.73 -3.83 18.21
N SER A 2 24.84 -2.91 17.28
CA SER A 2 23.67 -2.26 16.69
C SER A 2 23.36 -2.87 15.34
N TYR A 3 22.06 -2.97 15.00
CA TYR A 3 21.58 -3.55 13.75
C TYR A 3 20.81 -2.54 12.93
N LYS A 4 20.85 -2.68 11.59
CA LYS A 4 19.87 -2.09 10.67
C LYS A 4 18.89 -3.20 10.24
N LEU A 5 17.58 -2.91 10.34
CA LEU A 5 16.53 -3.83 9.92
C LEU A 5 16.16 -3.57 8.46
N VAL A 6 16.46 -4.52 7.60
CA VAL A 6 16.11 -4.51 6.17
C VAL A 6 14.78 -5.22 5.99
N ILE A 7 13.83 -4.57 5.32
CA ILE A 7 12.49 -5.13 5.05
C ILE A 7 12.28 -5.24 3.55
N ALA A 8 12.26 -6.46 3.06
CA ALA A 8 11.99 -6.77 1.65
C ALA A 8 10.51 -7.04 1.41
N GLU A 9 10.07 -7.02 0.15
CA GLU A 9 8.68 -7.30 -0.21
C GLU A 9 8.34 -8.79 -0.11
N LYS A 10 9.31 -9.66 -0.44
CA LYS A 10 9.11 -11.12 -0.54
C LYS A 10 10.27 -11.88 0.11
N PRO A 11 10.02 -13.13 0.59
CA PRO A 11 11.06 -13.95 1.18
C PRO A 11 12.27 -14.20 0.27
N SER A 12 12.03 -14.40 -1.04
CA SER A 12 13.11 -14.63 -2.01
C SER A 12 14.04 -13.43 -2.16
N VAL A 13 13.46 -12.23 -2.20
CA VAL A 13 14.22 -10.97 -2.26
C VAL A 13 15.04 -10.77 -0.99
N ALA A 14 14.43 -11.04 0.17
CA ALA A 14 15.13 -10.99 1.45
C ALA A 14 16.36 -11.93 1.50
N GLN A 15 16.21 -13.15 0.97
CA GLN A 15 17.31 -14.11 0.91
C GLN A 15 18.45 -13.65 0.00
N SER A 16 18.13 -13.07 -1.17
CA SER A 16 19.12 -12.51 -2.09
C SER A 16 19.89 -11.36 -1.44
N ILE A 17 19.17 -10.45 -0.80
CA ILE A 17 19.79 -9.33 -0.08
C ILE A 17 20.65 -9.84 1.07
N ALA A 18 20.13 -10.74 1.91
CA ALA A 18 20.83 -11.27 3.07
C ALA A 18 22.14 -11.96 2.69
N LYS A 19 22.16 -12.72 1.60
CA LYS A 19 23.37 -13.34 1.04
C LYS A 19 24.45 -12.31 0.71
N VAL A 20 24.06 -11.21 0.08
CA VAL A 20 25.02 -10.16 -0.36
C VAL A 20 25.60 -9.40 0.82
N ILE A 21 24.76 -9.06 1.81
CA ILE A 21 25.21 -8.29 2.98
C ILE A 21 25.77 -9.15 4.13
N GLY A 22 25.78 -10.48 3.98
CA GLY A 22 26.32 -11.40 4.96
C GLY A 22 25.43 -11.64 6.20
N ALA A 23 24.13 -11.57 6.04
CA ALA A 23 23.16 -11.90 7.08
C ALA A 23 22.65 -13.34 6.87
N ASP A 24 23.43 -14.32 7.27
CA ASP A 24 23.25 -15.74 6.92
C ASP A 24 22.64 -16.60 8.04
N LYS A 25 22.63 -16.11 9.29
CA LYS A 25 21.98 -16.80 10.42
C LYS A 25 20.46 -16.77 10.27
N ARG A 26 19.86 -17.92 10.02
CA ARG A 26 18.43 -18.07 9.82
C ARG A 26 17.66 -18.18 11.12
N GLU A 27 16.62 -17.37 11.26
CA GLU A 27 15.70 -17.34 12.39
C GLU A 27 14.23 -17.46 11.91
N ASP A 28 13.25 -17.54 12.82
CA ASP A 28 11.83 -17.59 12.43
C ASP A 28 11.35 -16.23 11.88
N GLY A 29 11.25 -16.16 10.56
CA GLY A 29 10.76 -14.99 9.83
C GLY A 29 11.80 -13.91 9.53
N TYR A 30 13.10 -14.15 9.78
CA TYR A 30 14.17 -13.23 9.43
C TYR A 30 15.54 -13.94 9.32
N LEU A 31 16.53 -13.22 8.77
CA LEU A 31 17.94 -13.62 8.77
C LEU A 31 18.73 -12.54 9.51
N GLU A 32 19.80 -12.94 10.22
CA GLU A 32 20.61 -12.02 11.03
C GLU A 32 22.11 -12.27 10.77
N GLY A 33 22.89 -11.22 10.64
CA GLY A 33 24.34 -11.29 10.51
C GLY A 33 24.93 -9.94 10.07
N ASN A 34 26.22 -9.79 10.26
CA ASN A 34 27.02 -8.65 9.81
C ASN A 34 26.39 -7.25 10.12
N GLY A 35 25.73 -7.10 11.30
CA GLY A 35 25.08 -5.85 11.69
C GLY A 35 23.73 -5.57 10.99
N TYR A 36 23.19 -6.56 10.29
CA TYR A 36 21.89 -6.47 9.64
C TYR A 36 20.93 -7.56 10.14
N ILE A 37 19.67 -7.20 10.16
CA ILE A 37 18.54 -8.12 10.28
C ILE A 37 17.73 -7.97 9.01
N VAL A 38 17.49 -9.04 8.27
CA VAL A 38 16.72 -9.02 7.01
C VAL A 38 15.44 -9.80 7.21
N SER A 39 14.33 -9.10 7.11
CA SER A 39 13.01 -9.70 7.16
C SER A 39 12.22 -9.30 5.90
N TRP A 40 10.98 -9.74 5.79
CA TRP A 40 10.19 -9.57 4.59
C TRP A 40 8.70 -9.40 4.86
N CYS A 41 8.03 -8.79 3.93
CA CYS A 41 6.59 -8.87 3.77
C CYS A 41 6.23 -10.12 2.94
N VAL A 42 4.96 -10.45 2.87
CA VAL A 42 4.41 -11.48 1.98
C VAL A 42 3.36 -10.85 1.07
N GLY A 43 3.72 -9.74 0.44
CA GLY A 43 2.82 -8.79 -0.19
C GLY A 43 2.23 -7.82 0.85
N HIS A 44 0.99 -7.41 0.68
CA HIS A 44 0.31 -6.52 1.63
C HIS A 44 0.04 -7.23 2.96
N LEU A 45 0.61 -6.72 4.06
CA LEU A 45 0.34 -7.16 5.42
C LEU A 45 -0.75 -6.32 6.09
N VAL A 46 -0.93 -5.12 5.59
CA VAL A 46 -1.90 -4.13 6.06
C VAL A 46 -2.77 -3.74 4.88
N GLU A 47 -4.06 -3.68 5.09
CA GLU A 47 -5.07 -3.37 4.09
C GLU A 47 -6.09 -2.38 4.61
N LEU A 48 -6.82 -1.73 3.72
CA LEU A 48 -7.95 -0.88 4.10
C LEU A 48 -9.05 -1.71 4.78
N ALA A 49 -9.61 -1.17 5.84
CA ALA A 49 -10.71 -1.80 6.56
C ALA A 49 -11.90 -2.09 5.63
N SER A 50 -12.55 -3.22 5.88
CA SER A 50 -13.76 -3.59 5.15
C SER A 50 -14.91 -2.63 5.46
N PRO A 51 -15.95 -2.54 4.61
CA PRO A 51 -17.10 -1.67 4.85
C PRO A 51 -17.79 -1.90 6.20
N GLU A 52 -17.85 -3.15 6.64
CA GLU A 52 -18.48 -3.55 7.90
C GLU A 52 -17.79 -2.94 9.12
N PHE A 53 -16.51 -2.61 9.00
CA PHE A 53 -15.76 -1.92 10.04
C PHE A 53 -16.29 -0.50 10.31
N TYR A 54 -16.81 0.15 9.28
CA TYR A 54 -17.33 1.53 9.40
C TYR A 54 -18.77 1.58 9.90
N ASP A 55 -19.61 0.58 9.52
CA ASP A 55 -20.99 0.47 9.97
C ASP A 55 -21.49 -0.96 9.73
N GLU A 56 -22.06 -1.59 10.76
CA GLU A 56 -22.61 -2.96 10.70
C GLU A 56 -23.67 -3.13 9.61
N LYS A 57 -24.38 -2.06 9.23
CA LYS A 57 -25.35 -2.13 8.12
C LYS A 57 -24.73 -2.59 6.80
N TYR A 58 -23.43 -2.36 6.60
CA TYR A 58 -22.70 -2.77 5.40
C TYR A 58 -22.35 -4.27 5.36
N GLU A 59 -22.61 -5.02 6.40
CA GLU A 59 -22.51 -6.49 6.38
C GLU A 59 -23.47 -7.09 5.35
N LYS A 60 -24.70 -6.55 5.29
CA LYS A 60 -25.68 -6.94 4.28
C LYS A 60 -25.58 -6.00 3.08
N TRP A 61 -25.39 -6.61 1.90
CA TRP A 61 -25.27 -5.81 0.68
C TRP A 61 -26.64 -5.35 0.22
N ARG A 62 -26.91 -4.06 0.36
CA ARG A 62 -28.16 -3.42 -0.03
C ARG A 62 -27.88 -2.25 -0.97
N TYR A 63 -28.73 -2.05 -1.94
CA TYR A 63 -28.63 -0.95 -2.90
C TYR A 63 -28.77 0.42 -2.20
N GLU A 64 -29.64 0.50 -1.21
CA GLU A 64 -29.97 1.72 -0.47
C GLU A 64 -28.78 2.26 0.36
N ASP A 65 -27.81 1.38 0.69
CA ASP A 65 -26.62 1.74 1.47
C ASP A 65 -25.47 2.29 0.61
N LEU A 66 -25.66 2.36 -0.70
CA LEU A 66 -24.65 2.88 -1.63
C LEU A 66 -24.87 4.37 -1.92
N PRO A 67 -23.82 5.17 -2.12
CA PRO A 67 -22.39 4.77 -2.07
C PRO A 67 -21.81 4.75 -0.67
N ILE A 68 -20.90 3.79 -0.41
CA ILE A 68 -20.10 3.74 0.81
C ILE A 68 -18.89 4.66 0.63
N LEU A 69 -18.86 5.73 1.41
CA LEU A 69 -17.81 6.76 1.36
C LEU A 69 -17.29 7.02 2.77
N PRO A 70 -16.20 6.35 3.20
CA PRO A 70 -15.61 6.58 4.51
C PRO A 70 -15.20 8.04 4.70
N SER A 71 -15.50 8.62 5.85
CA SER A 71 -15.02 9.95 6.24
C SER A 71 -13.56 9.91 6.67
N GLU A 72 -13.16 8.80 7.30
CA GLU A 72 -11.81 8.51 7.74
C GLU A 72 -11.37 7.17 7.20
N TRP A 73 -10.06 7.03 6.93
CA TRP A 73 -9.49 5.79 6.42
C TRP A 73 -8.88 4.99 7.54
N ASN A 74 -9.37 3.79 7.73
CA ASN A 74 -8.86 2.84 8.72
C ASN A 74 -8.16 1.68 8.02
N TYR A 75 -7.08 1.22 8.64
CA TYR A 75 -6.24 0.13 8.16
C TYR A 75 -6.26 -1.00 9.18
N GLN A 76 -6.26 -2.22 8.68
CA GLN A 76 -6.24 -3.45 9.49
C GLN A 76 -5.15 -4.38 9.01
N ILE A 77 -4.67 -5.23 9.94
CA ILE A 77 -3.69 -6.25 9.62
C ILE A 77 -4.45 -7.42 9.00
N ALA A 78 -4.05 -7.83 7.79
CA ALA A 78 -4.63 -8.98 7.12
C ALA A 78 -4.43 -10.25 7.97
N GLU A 79 -5.49 -11.02 8.18
CA GLU A 79 -5.47 -12.16 9.10
C GLU A 79 -4.46 -13.22 8.70
N ALA A 80 -4.38 -13.52 7.40
CA ALA A 80 -3.45 -14.50 6.85
C ALA A 80 -1.97 -14.16 7.09
N THR A 81 -1.65 -12.87 7.27
CA THR A 81 -0.28 -12.38 7.41
C THR A 81 0.06 -11.86 8.80
N ARG A 82 -0.87 -12.00 9.75
CA ARG A 82 -0.74 -11.52 11.14
C ARG A 82 0.53 -12.01 11.84
N LYS A 83 0.93 -13.29 11.60
CA LYS A 83 2.16 -13.84 12.17
C LYS A 83 3.38 -13.03 11.69
N GLN A 84 3.50 -12.80 10.39
CA GLN A 84 4.64 -12.08 9.81
C GLN A 84 4.67 -10.60 10.22
N PHE A 85 3.51 -9.96 10.28
CA PHE A 85 3.40 -8.61 10.83
C PHE A 85 3.89 -8.55 12.28
N GLY A 86 3.51 -9.53 13.10
CA GLY A 86 3.95 -9.63 14.50
C GLY A 86 5.47 -9.77 14.63
N ILE A 87 6.12 -10.51 13.73
CA ILE A 87 7.59 -10.64 13.67
C ILE A 87 8.21 -9.28 13.33
N LEU A 88 7.77 -8.65 12.25
CA LEU A 88 8.29 -7.33 11.84
C LEU A 88 8.12 -6.29 12.92
N LYS A 89 6.97 -6.24 13.59
CA LYS A 89 6.72 -5.32 14.70
C LYS A 89 7.71 -5.54 15.83
N LYS A 90 7.92 -6.79 16.27
CA LYS A 90 8.90 -7.11 17.32
C LYS A 90 10.32 -6.71 16.93
N LEU A 91 10.72 -6.94 15.67
CA LEU A 91 12.03 -6.53 15.16
C LEU A 91 12.19 -5.00 15.14
N MET A 92 11.15 -4.26 14.77
CA MET A 92 11.15 -2.80 14.81
C MET A 92 11.23 -2.24 16.23
N GLU A 93 10.70 -2.97 17.23
CA GLU A 93 10.69 -2.57 18.64
C GLU A 93 12.03 -2.91 19.35
N ARG A 94 12.90 -3.74 18.77
CA ARG A 94 14.20 -4.12 19.38
C ARG A 94 15.04 -2.87 19.65
N GLU A 95 15.60 -2.77 20.83
CA GLU A 95 16.46 -1.64 21.25
C GLU A 95 17.80 -1.58 20.47
N ASP A 96 18.32 -2.72 20.08
CA ASP A 96 19.55 -2.84 19.30
C ASP A 96 19.37 -2.54 17.79
N VAL A 97 18.14 -2.38 17.31
CA VAL A 97 17.84 -1.91 15.95
C VAL A 97 17.81 -0.38 15.96
N THR A 98 18.74 0.25 15.27
CA THR A 98 18.91 1.72 15.27
C THR A 98 18.21 2.41 14.10
N GLY A 99 17.93 1.69 13.02
CA GLY A 99 17.27 2.22 11.84
C GLY A 99 16.78 1.10 10.91
N LEU A 100 15.97 1.46 9.94
CA LEU A 100 15.40 0.54 8.96
C LEU A 100 15.94 0.82 7.56
N VAL A 101 15.94 -0.22 6.72
CA VAL A 101 16.16 -0.10 5.28
C VAL A 101 14.94 -0.67 4.58
N GLU A 102 14.25 0.17 3.88
CA GLU A 102 13.16 -0.20 3.01
C GLU A 102 13.72 -0.81 1.72
N ALA A 103 13.50 -2.09 1.51
CA ALA A 103 14.00 -2.88 0.38
C ALA A 103 12.86 -3.58 -0.38
N THR A 104 11.69 -2.97 -0.40
CA THR A 104 10.55 -3.37 -1.22
C THR A 104 10.78 -2.95 -2.68
N ASP A 105 10.01 -3.49 -3.61
CA ASP A 105 10.14 -3.19 -5.04
C ASP A 105 10.20 -1.68 -5.31
N ALA A 106 11.05 -1.27 -6.26
CA ALA A 106 11.25 0.13 -6.62
C ALA A 106 10.02 0.67 -7.37
N GLY A 107 9.03 1.11 -6.63
CA GLY A 107 7.78 1.58 -7.17
C GLY A 107 6.77 1.99 -6.12
N ARG A 108 5.65 2.49 -6.60
CA ARG A 108 4.55 2.99 -5.77
C ARG A 108 3.98 1.93 -4.84
N GLU A 109 3.82 0.69 -5.31
CA GLU A 109 3.27 -0.40 -4.50
C GLU A 109 4.24 -0.84 -3.40
N GLY A 110 5.54 -0.96 -3.72
CA GLY A 110 6.55 -1.29 -2.71
C GLY A 110 6.59 -0.26 -1.59
N GLU A 111 6.55 1.04 -1.95
CA GLU A 111 6.49 2.13 -0.97
C GLU A 111 5.23 2.02 -0.08
N LEU A 112 4.08 1.70 -0.68
CA LEU A 112 2.83 1.50 0.07
C LEU A 112 2.95 0.34 1.07
N ILE A 113 3.43 -0.82 0.62
CA ILE A 113 3.59 -2.01 1.46
C ILE A 113 4.45 -1.71 2.69
N PHE A 114 5.62 -1.10 2.49
CA PHE A 114 6.52 -0.80 3.59
C PHE A 114 5.92 0.24 4.55
N ARG A 115 5.43 1.35 4.02
CA ARG A 115 4.94 2.47 4.85
C ARG A 115 3.72 2.09 5.68
N LEU A 116 2.78 1.32 5.12
CA LEU A 116 1.63 0.84 5.89
C LEU A 116 2.05 -0.05 7.05
N VAL A 117 3.05 -0.92 6.86
CA VAL A 117 3.60 -1.76 7.94
C VAL A 117 4.32 -0.90 8.98
N TYR A 118 5.12 0.06 8.55
CA TYR A 118 5.84 0.98 9.41
C TYR A 118 4.89 1.81 10.29
N ASP A 119 3.85 2.38 9.68
CA ASP A 119 2.85 3.21 10.35
C ASP A 119 1.99 2.36 11.31
N GLN A 120 1.55 1.17 10.87
CA GLN A 120 0.74 0.27 11.69
C GLN A 120 1.52 -0.33 12.86
N ALA A 121 2.84 -0.53 12.71
CA ALA A 121 3.72 -0.90 13.80
C ALA A 121 4.02 0.26 14.75
N LYS A 122 3.63 1.49 14.39
CA LYS A 122 3.93 2.74 15.12
C LYS A 122 5.43 2.96 15.32
N CYS A 123 6.22 2.52 14.36
CA CYS A 123 7.67 2.66 14.39
C CYS A 123 8.05 4.14 14.25
N LYS A 124 9.05 4.59 15.02
CA LYS A 124 9.56 5.98 14.97
C LYS A 124 11.03 6.05 14.58
N LYS A 125 11.64 4.90 14.30
CA LYS A 125 13.07 4.83 13.94
C LYS A 125 13.27 5.40 12.54
N PRO A 126 14.42 6.03 12.28
CA PRO A 126 14.73 6.51 10.94
C PRO A 126 14.80 5.36 9.94
N PHE A 127 14.46 5.62 8.70
CA PHE A 127 14.60 4.65 7.63
C PHE A 127 15.18 5.26 6.36
N GLU A 128 15.90 4.41 5.64
CA GLU A 128 16.54 4.68 4.37
C GLU A 128 15.90 3.80 3.30
N ARG A 129 15.94 4.23 2.05
CA ARG A 129 15.37 3.53 0.90
C ARG A 129 16.46 2.89 0.05
N LEU A 130 16.38 1.58 -0.12
CA LEU A 130 17.12 0.84 -1.14
C LEU A 130 16.32 0.88 -2.45
N TRP A 131 16.79 1.66 -3.42
CA TRP A 131 16.11 1.83 -4.71
C TRP A 131 16.91 1.13 -5.81
N ILE A 132 16.57 -0.11 -6.09
CA ILE A 132 17.22 -0.94 -7.11
C ILE A 132 16.16 -1.56 -8.03
N SER A 133 16.52 -1.76 -9.30
CA SER A 133 15.68 -2.38 -10.32
C SER A 133 16.12 -3.81 -10.69
N SER A 134 17.26 -4.26 -10.18
CA SER A 134 17.81 -5.61 -10.39
C SER A 134 18.16 -6.23 -9.05
N MET A 135 18.01 -7.56 -8.96
CA MET A 135 18.38 -8.38 -7.79
C MET A 135 19.71 -9.10 -7.99
N GLU A 136 20.55 -8.66 -8.92
CA GLU A 136 21.90 -9.12 -9.06
C GLU A 136 22.79 -8.70 -7.88
N ASP A 137 23.71 -9.55 -7.49
CA ASP A 137 24.56 -9.35 -6.30
C ASP A 137 25.26 -7.98 -6.33
N GLN A 138 25.75 -7.56 -7.50
CA GLN A 138 26.40 -6.27 -7.69
C GLN A 138 25.44 -5.09 -7.51
N ALA A 139 24.22 -5.17 -8.09
CA ALA A 139 23.21 -4.11 -7.97
C ALA A 139 22.74 -3.93 -6.53
N ILE A 140 22.61 -5.04 -5.79
CA ILE A 140 22.28 -4.99 -4.35
C ILE A 140 23.42 -4.31 -3.59
N SER A 141 24.66 -4.73 -3.81
CA SER A 141 25.83 -4.14 -3.14
C SER A 141 25.93 -2.63 -3.41
N ASP A 142 25.86 -2.23 -4.68
CA ASP A 142 25.92 -0.81 -5.07
C ASP A 142 24.76 -0.02 -4.47
N GLY A 143 23.57 -0.62 -4.40
CA GLY A 143 22.40 -0.01 -3.78
C GLY A 143 22.58 0.28 -2.29
N PHE A 144 23.23 -0.62 -1.54
CA PHE A 144 23.53 -0.40 -0.12
C PHE A 144 24.57 0.71 0.10
N PHE A 145 25.43 0.98 -0.87
CA PHE A 145 26.34 2.15 -0.82
C PHE A 145 25.61 3.47 -1.13
N HIS A 146 24.43 3.42 -1.77
CA HIS A 146 23.69 4.59 -2.23
C HIS A 146 22.28 4.67 -1.65
N LEU A 147 22.12 4.26 -0.38
CA LEU A 147 20.86 4.39 0.33
C LEU A 147 20.41 5.85 0.37
N LYS A 148 19.12 6.08 0.12
CA LYS A 148 18.50 7.40 0.14
C LYS A 148 17.65 7.59 1.38
N ASN A 149 17.46 8.84 1.77
CA ASN A 149 16.54 9.12 2.86
C ASN A 149 15.10 8.71 2.44
N GLY A 150 14.44 7.90 3.25
CA GLY A 150 13.10 7.41 2.94
C GLY A 150 12.07 8.53 2.76
N ARG A 151 12.26 9.69 3.39
CA ARG A 151 11.36 10.84 3.24
C ARG A 151 11.38 11.49 1.85
N GLU A 152 12.39 11.24 1.04
CA GLU A 152 12.42 11.68 -0.35
C GLU A 152 11.29 11.04 -1.18
N TYR A 153 10.72 9.94 -0.71
CA TYR A 153 9.65 9.19 -1.36
C TYR A 153 8.25 9.46 -0.77
N ASP A 154 8.09 10.47 0.10
CA ASP A 154 6.80 10.79 0.72
C ASP A 154 5.71 11.12 -0.30
N ASP A 155 6.04 11.79 -1.41
CA ASP A 155 5.07 12.09 -2.47
C ASP A 155 4.66 10.83 -3.25
N LEU A 156 5.58 9.87 -3.42
CA LEU A 156 5.28 8.58 -4.02
C LEU A 156 4.33 7.77 -3.12
N TYR A 157 4.56 7.78 -1.82
CA TYR A 157 3.66 7.16 -0.84
C TYR A 157 2.27 7.81 -0.84
N ARG A 158 2.19 9.14 -0.87
CA ARG A 158 0.90 9.84 -0.97
C ARG A 158 0.14 9.48 -2.24
N ALA A 159 0.84 9.36 -3.36
CA ALA A 159 0.25 8.93 -4.63
C ALA A 159 -0.28 7.49 -4.55
N ALA A 160 0.45 6.60 -3.86
CA ALA A 160 0.02 5.23 -3.61
C ALA A 160 -1.24 5.16 -2.75
N LEU A 161 -1.28 5.90 -1.64
CA LEU A 161 -2.47 6.00 -0.78
C LEU A 161 -3.69 6.53 -1.53
N CYS A 162 -3.53 7.57 -2.35
CA CYS A 162 -4.63 8.10 -3.14
C CYS A 162 -5.19 7.05 -4.10
N ARG A 163 -4.32 6.27 -4.74
CA ARG A 163 -4.74 5.20 -5.64
C ARG A 163 -5.45 4.08 -4.88
N GLU A 164 -4.88 3.58 -3.81
CA GLU A 164 -5.46 2.51 -3.00
C GLU A 164 -6.88 2.87 -2.53
N ARG A 165 -7.06 4.10 -2.03
CA ARG A 165 -8.35 4.61 -1.59
C ARG A 165 -9.35 4.75 -2.73
N ALA A 166 -8.91 5.22 -3.90
CA ALA A 166 -9.74 5.31 -5.09
C ALA A 166 -10.18 3.93 -5.58
N ASP A 167 -9.25 2.98 -5.64
CA ASP A 167 -9.52 1.60 -6.04
C ASP A 167 -10.49 0.91 -5.04
N TRP A 168 -10.34 1.17 -3.73
CA TRP A 168 -11.28 0.68 -2.71
C TRP A 168 -12.68 1.26 -2.90
N ILE A 169 -12.81 2.60 -3.07
CA ILE A 169 -14.12 3.24 -3.25
C ILE A 169 -14.81 2.69 -4.50
N VAL A 170 -14.10 2.66 -5.62
CA VAL A 170 -14.67 2.20 -6.90
C VAL A 170 -14.99 0.71 -6.84
N GLY A 171 -14.03 -0.10 -6.40
CA GLY A 171 -14.17 -1.56 -6.34
C GLY A 171 -15.30 -1.99 -5.41
N MET A 172 -15.34 -1.45 -4.19
CA MET A 172 -16.34 -1.81 -3.18
C MET A 172 -17.76 -1.45 -3.62
N ASN A 173 -17.94 -0.21 -4.10
CA ASN A 173 -19.26 0.26 -4.50
C ASN A 173 -19.73 -0.37 -5.81
N ALA A 174 -18.86 -0.51 -6.80
CA ALA A 174 -19.21 -1.14 -8.06
C ALA A 174 -19.57 -2.62 -7.90
N THR A 175 -18.77 -3.37 -7.13
CA THR A 175 -19.04 -4.78 -6.87
C THR A 175 -20.40 -4.98 -6.19
N ARG A 176 -20.68 -4.21 -5.15
CA ARG A 176 -21.97 -4.29 -4.43
C ARG A 176 -23.12 -3.88 -5.32
N LEU A 177 -22.95 -2.82 -6.11
CA LEU A 177 -23.97 -2.37 -7.06
C LEU A 177 -24.33 -3.47 -8.05
N PHE A 178 -23.33 -4.07 -8.72
CA PHE A 178 -23.57 -5.10 -9.74
C PHE A 178 -24.20 -6.37 -9.15
N LEU A 179 -23.79 -6.79 -7.97
CA LEU A 179 -24.30 -8.02 -7.35
C LEU A 179 -25.69 -7.84 -6.71
N THR A 180 -26.03 -6.66 -6.26
CA THR A 180 -27.39 -6.39 -5.73
C THR A 180 -28.40 -6.10 -6.83
N ASP A 181 -27.95 -5.60 -7.99
CA ASP A 181 -28.84 -5.23 -9.12
C ASP A 181 -29.18 -6.43 -10.03
N THR A 182 -28.56 -7.61 -9.85
CA THR A 182 -28.92 -8.81 -10.64
C THR A 182 -30.40 -9.21 -10.52
N ASN A 183 -31.13 -8.69 -9.52
CA ASN A 183 -32.58 -8.85 -9.35
C ASN A 183 -33.41 -7.63 -9.79
N ARG A 184 -32.81 -6.52 -10.18
CA ARG A 184 -33.50 -5.31 -10.68
C ARG A 184 -33.12 -5.05 -12.14
N ARG A 185 -34.11 -4.88 -12.99
CA ARG A 185 -34.01 -4.74 -14.46
C ARG A 185 -32.91 -3.76 -14.89
N ARG A 186 -32.16 -4.13 -15.93
CA ARG A 186 -31.02 -3.48 -16.59
C ARG A 186 -31.08 -1.94 -16.87
N THR A 187 -32.17 -1.27 -16.56
CA THR A 187 -32.38 0.14 -16.84
C THR A 187 -31.91 1.13 -15.79
N ALA A 188 -31.64 0.69 -14.55
CA ALA A 188 -31.27 1.58 -13.44
C ALA A 188 -29.76 1.78 -13.25
N VAL A 189 -28.92 0.97 -13.90
CA VAL A 189 -27.45 0.96 -13.67
C VAL A 189 -26.77 2.24 -14.20
N LYS A 190 -27.21 2.76 -15.36
CA LYS A 190 -26.57 3.92 -16.00
C LYS A 190 -26.54 5.21 -15.14
N PRO A 191 -27.67 5.65 -14.54
CA PRO A 191 -27.67 6.87 -13.73
C PRO A 191 -26.83 6.74 -12.45
N MET A 192 -26.82 5.55 -11.84
CA MET A 192 -26.11 5.32 -10.57
C MET A 192 -24.60 5.21 -10.78
N THR A 193 -24.15 4.59 -11.86
CA THR A 193 -22.73 4.55 -12.22
C THR A 193 -22.21 5.97 -12.44
N VAL A 194 -22.95 6.82 -13.15
CA VAL A 194 -22.61 8.24 -13.35
C VAL A 194 -22.63 9.01 -12.03
N PHE A 195 -23.59 8.73 -11.15
CA PHE A 195 -23.68 9.37 -9.84
C PHE A 195 -22.51 8.96 -8.94
N LEU A 196 -22.15 7.68 -8.87
CA LEU A 196 -21.00 7.17 -8.15
C LEU A 196 -19.70 7.79 -8.66
N PHE A 197 -19.49 7.79 -9.97
CA PHE A 197 -18.33 8.46 -10.57
C PHE A 197 -18.31 9.95 -10.19
N ARG A 198 -19.44 10.66 -10.28
CA ARG A 198 -19.52 12.07 -9.95
C ARG A 198 -19.24 12.35 -8.46
N GLN A 199 -19.69 11.50 -7.54
CA GLN A 199 -19.42 11.63 -6.10
C GLN A 199 -17.97 11.29 -5.75
N VAL A 200 -17.43 10.20 -6.28
CA VAL A 200 -16.04 9.80 -6.13
C VAL A 200 -15.12 10.90 -6.67
N PHE A 201 -15.39 11.39 -7.89
CA PHE A 201 -14.61 12.47 -8.49
C PHE A 201 -14.75 13.79 -7.72
N LYS A 202 -15.93 14.12 -7.19
CA LYS A 202 -16.13 15.36 -6.45
C LYS A 202 -15.39 15.37 -5.11
N LYS A 203 -15.24 14.21 -4.45
CA LYS A 203 -14.46 14.07 -3.20
C LYS A 203 -12.96 13.85 -3.45
N SER A 204 -12.59 13.13 -4.50
CA SER A 204 -11.17 12.96 -4.88
C SER A 204 -10.55 14.23 -5.48
N LEU A 205 -11.38 15.16 -5.94
CA LEU A 205 -11.01 16.48 -6.46
C LEU A 205 -10.96 17.57 -5.37
N SER A 206 -10.96 17.23 -4.08
CA SER A 206 -10.52 18.17 -3.05
C SER A 206 -9.02 18.38 -3.21
N CYS A 207 -8.67 19.19 -4.20
CA CYS A 207 -7.32 19.51 -4.60
C CYS A 207 -6.58 20.23 -3.47
N GLU A 208 -5.44 19.71 -3.10
CA GLU A 208 -4.44 20.49 -2.41
C GLU A 208 -3.83 21.52 -3.39
N TYR A 209 -3.82 22.77 -2.98
CA TYR A 209 -3.09 23.82 -3.69
C TYR A 209 -1.59 23.61 -3.49
N ASN A 210 -0.82 23.61 -4.57
CA ASN A 210 0.64 23.61 -4.45
C ASN A 210 1.12 24.91 -3.81
N ARG A 211 2.36 24.93 -3.31
CA ARG A 211 2.99 26.10 -2.66
C ARG A 211 3.01 27.40 -3.50
N SER A 212 2.66 27.33 -4.79
CA SER A 212 2.58 28.48 -5.70
C SER A 212 1.14 28.92 -6.00
N GLY A 213 0.14 28.41 -5.29
CA GLY A 213 -1.27 28.84 -5.42
C GLY A 213 -1.94 28.41 -6.74
N ARG A 214 -1.32 27.55 -7.53
CA ARG A 214 -1.91 27.00 -8.77
C ARG A 214 -2.66 25.72 -8.49
N LYS A 215 -3.89 25.63 -9.02
CA LYS A 215 -4.76 24.46 -8.97
C LYS A 215 -4.15 23.36 -9.83
N VAL A 216 -3.50 22.38 -9.23
CA VAL A 216 -2.99 21.19 -9.94
C VAL A 216 -4.05 20.11 -9.84
N ILE A 217 -4.79 19.91 -10.90
CA ILE A 217 -5.67 18.76 -11.07
C ILE A 217 -4.79 17.60 -11.52
N SER A 218 -4.30 16.81 -10.57
CA SER A 218 -3.59 15.58 -10.92
C SER A 218 -4.62 14.51 -11.28
N TYR A 219 -4.80 14.26 -12.57
CA TYR A 219 -5.52 13.12 -13.12
C TYR A 219 -4.73 11.81 -12.88
N ILE A 220 -4.58 11.41 -11.63
CA ILE A 220 -3.92 10.15 -11.29
C ILE A 220 -5.00 9.12 -11.05
N GLY A 221 -5.20 8.23 -12.00
CA GLY A 221 -6.06 7.05 -11.89
C GLY A 221 -7.17 6.89 -12.93
N CYS A 222 -7.49 7.91 -13.75
CA CYS A 222 -8.58 7.82 -14.72
C CYS A 222 -8.23 7.18 -16.06
N ASN A 223 -6.96 7.09 -16.45
CA ASN A 223 -6.60 6.62 -17.79
C ASN A 223 -6.87 5.13 -18.03
N PHE A 224 -6.92 4.30 -17.00
CA PHE A 224 -7.16 2.87 -17.19
C PHE A 224 -8.65 2.54 -17.36
N PHE A 225 -9.54 3.27 -16.70
CA PHE A 225 -10.99 3.01 -16.77
C PHE A 225 -11.66 3.69 -17.97
N MET A 226 -11.22 4.88 -18.37
CA MET A 226 -11.75 5.59 -19.54
C MET A 226 -11.40 4.87 -20.85
N ASN A 227 -10.21 4.28 -20.97
CA ASN A 227 -9.84 3.47 -22.14
C ASN A 227 -10.66 2.17 -22.29
N SER A 228 -11.31 1.71 -21.22
CA SER A 228 -12.16 0.52 -21.24
C SER A 228 -13.62 0.83 -21.59
N ILE A 229 -14.07 2.05 -21.32
CA ILE A 229 -15.45 2.50 -21.57
C ILE A 229 -15.63 3.08 -22.99
N ASP A 230 -14.61 3.80 -23.50
CA ASP A 230 -14.70 4.46 -24.82
C ASP A 230 -14.63 3.51 -26.03
N LYS A 231 -14.29 2.25 -25.84
CA LYS A 231 -14.22 1.29 -26.96
C LYS A 231 -15.47 0.48 -27.24
N LYS A 232 -16.56 0.67 -26.50
CA LYS A 232 -17.80 -0.14 -26.68
C LYS A 232 -19.12 0.61 -26.72
N THR A 233 -19.13 1.94 -26.71
CA THR A 233 -20.41 2.68 -26.69
C THR A 233 -20.34 4.01 -27.46
N TRP A 234 -20.01 3.95 -28.74
CA TRP A 234 -20.40 4.92 -29.76
C TRP A 234 -20.77 4.18 -31.03
#